data_98b5be4f00444907998e1e374453cad6
#
_entry.id   98b5be4f00444907998e1e374453cad6
#
_cell.length_a   1.000
_cell.length_b   1.000
_cell.length_c   1.000
_cell.angle_alpha   90.00
_cell.angle_beta   90.00
_cell.angle_gamma   90.00
#
_symmetry.space_group_name_H-M   'P 1'
#
loop_
_entity.id
_entity.type
_entity.pdbx_description
1 polymer ?
#
loop_
_entity_poly.entity_id
_entity_poly.type
_entity_poly.pdbx_seq_one_letter_code
_entity_poly.pdbx_strand_id
1 'polypeptide(L)'
;MKTFHAGLLLVCGMATTPLYAQEKKIERTQLPPAVEKTVAAVSTGATIRGFSMEKENGQTRYEAKLLADGRTRDVLIDTSGEVVEVEQEIAVDALPAAVREGLTARAGSGKLGKVESITRHDKLVAYEAKVITDGKKSEVQVGPDGKPLDHEE
;
A
#
# COMPACT_ATOMS: atom_id res chain seq x y z
N MET A 1 20.65 32.24 -51.21
CA MET A 1 19.51 31.47 -50.71
C MET A 1 20.03 30.29 -49.90
N LYS A 2 19.95 30.38 -48.55
CA LYS A 2 20.36 29.28 -47.65
C LYS A 2 19.09 28.74 -46.97
N THR A 3 18.74 27.53 -47.37
CA THR A 3 17.57 26.79 -46.78
C THR A 3 17.96 26.18 -45.45
N PHE A 4 17.32 26.64 -44.36
CA PHE A 4 17.43 26.01 -43.06
C PHE A 4 16.44 24.86 -42.96
N HIS A 5 16.94 23.64 -42.77
CA HIS A 5 16.13 22.50 -42.43
C HIS A 5 15.96 22.47 -40.91
N ALA A 6 14.75 22.71 -40.41
CA ALA A 6 14.39 22.51 -39.04
C ALA A 6 14.12 21.01 -38.80
N GLY A 7 15.04 20.37 -38.09
CA GLY A 7 14.87 18.99 -37.63
C GLY A 7 13.89 18.95 -36.44
N LEU A 8 12.74 18.36 -36.65
CA LEU A 8 11.76 18.08 -35.59
C LEU A 8 12.23 16.86 -34.78
N LEU A 9 12.80 17.10 -33.62
CA LEU A 9 13.12 16.05 -32.64
C LEU A 9 11.81 15.59 -31.96
N LEU A 10 11.32 14.43 -32.40
CA LEU A 10 10.19 13.74 -31.76
C LEU A 10 10.71 13.11 -30.46
N VAL A 11 10.52 13.77 -29.33
CA VAL A 11 10.77 13.19 -28.00
C VAL A 11 9.63 12.21 -27.73
N CYS A 12 9.91 10.92 -27.96
CA CYS A 12 9.02 9.82 -27.59
C CYS A 12 9.09 9.68 -26.07
N GLY A 13 8.19 10.37 -25.35
CA GLY A 13 8.00 10.17 -23.92
C GLY A 13 7.46 8.76 -23.68
N MET A 14 8.32 7.86 -23.18
CA MET A 14 7.86 6.57 -22.66
C MET A 14 7.04 6.85 -21.41
N ALA A 15 5.72 6.80 -21.55
CA ALA A 15 4.82 6.75 -20.40
C ALA A 15 5.05 5.38 -19.73
N THR A 16 5.81 5.35 -18.64
CA THR A 16 5.86 4.20 -17.76
C THR A 16 4.51 4.13 -17.05
N THR A 17 3.60 3.30 -17.56
CA THR A 17 2.40 2.93 -16.80
C THR A 17 2.87 2.16 -15.58
N PRO A 18 2.46 2.54 -14.35
CA PRO A 18 2.75 1.73 -13.18
C PRO A 18 2.14 0.35 -13.43
N LEU A 19 2.94 -0.68 -13.27
CA LEU A 19 2.50 -2.07 -13.33
C LEU A 19 1.73 -2.31 -12.02
N TYR A 20 0.45 -1.96 -11.99
CA TYR A 20 -0.39 -2.35 -10.87
C TYR A 20 -0.38 -3.88 -10.78
N ALA A 21 0.02 -4.38 -9.63
CA ALA A 21 -0.11 -5.78 -9.30
C ALA A 21 -1.56 -6.21 -9.57
N GLN A 22 -1.75 -7.29 -10.31
CA GLN A 22 -3.09 -7.78 -10.63
C GLN A 22 -3.62 -8.52 -9.41
N GLU A 23 -4.30 -7.78 -8.52
CA GLU A 23 -4.98 -8.36 -7.36
C GLU A 23 -6.18 -9.20 -7.81
N LYS A 24 -6.22 -10.46 -7.41
CA LYS A 24 -7.31 -11.39 -7.66
C LYS A 24 -7.90 -11.86 -6.34
N LYS A 25 -9.20 -11.62 -6.12
CA LYS A 25 -9.92 -12.23 -4.99
C LYS A 25 -9.91 -13.74 -5.10
N ILE A 26 -9.69 -14.40 -3.98
CA ILE A 26 -9.65 -15.86 -3.87
C ILE A 26 -10.42 -16.33 -2.65
N GLU A 27 -10.79 -17.61 -2.64
CA GLU A 27 -11.40 -18.28 -1.50
C GLU A 27 -10.32 -18.86 -0.57
N ARG A 28 -10.64 -19.00 0.71
CA ARG A 28 -9.73 -19.59 1.72
C ARG A 28 -9.17 -20.95 1.30
N THR A 29 -9.97 -21.76 0.63
CA THR A 29 -9.58 -23.09 0.12
C THR A 29 -8.52 -23.05 -0.98
N GLN A 30 -8.23 -21.88 -1.54
CA GLN A 30 -7.20 -21.66 -2.57
C GLN A 30 -5.85 -21.25 -1.98
N LEU A 31 -5.80 -21.04 -0.65
CA LEU A 31 -4.54 -20.71 0.04
C LEU A 31 -3.62 -21.94 0.09
N PRO A 32 -2.31 -21.79 -0.20
CA PRO A 32 -1.33 -22.84 0.06
C PRO A 32 -1.30 -23.22 1.55
N PRO A 33 -0.96 -24.47 1.91
CA PRO A 33 -0.97 -24.91 3.30
C PRO A 33 -0.07 -24.07 4.25
N ALA A 34 1.07 -23.58 3.77
CA ALA A 34 1.95 -22.71 4.55
C ALA A 34 1.29 -21.36 4.84
N VAL A 35 0.66 -20.75 3.83
CA VAL A 35 -0.07 -19.49 3.96
C VAL A 35 -1.29 -19.66 4.88
N GLU A 36 -2.06 -20.74 4.72
CA GLU A 36 -3.21 -21.03 5.58
C GLU A 36 -2.81 -21.15 7.05
N LYS A 37 -1.68 -21.79 7.34
CA LYS A 37 -1.14 -21.88 8.71
C LYS A 37 -0.87 -20.49 9.30
N THR A 38 -0.28 -19.60 8.52
CA THR A 38 0.00 -18.23 8.96
C THR A 38 -1.29 -17.44 9.14
N VAL A 39 -2.23 -17.54 8.19
CA VAL A 39 -3.55 -16.92 8.30
C VAL A 39 -4.27 -17.34 9.57
N ALA A 40 -4.26 -18.62 9.92
CA ALA A 40 -4.87 -19.11 11.15
C ALA A 40 -4.26 -18.47 12.40
N ALA A 41 -2.95 -18.25 12.39
CA ALA A 41 -2.24 -17.59 13.52
C ALA A 41 -2.55 -16.09 13.61
N VAL A 42 -2.43 -15.35 12.49
CA VAL A 42 -2.58 -13.88 12.48
C VAL A 42 -4.03 -13.43 12.60
N SER A 43 -5.01 -14.29 12.34
CA SER A 43 -6.44 -13.98 12.46
C SER A 43 -7.02 -14.28 13.84
N THR A 44 -6.20 -14.73 14.80
CA THR A 44 -6.69 -14.97 16.17
C THR A 44 -7.22 -13.68 16.78
N GLY A 45 -8.49 -13.69 17.21
CA GLY A 45 -9.18 -12.52 17.78
C GLY A 45 -9.67 -11.51 16.72
N ALA A 46 -9.51 -11.79 15.42
CA ALA A 46 -9.97 -10.93 14.35
C ALA A 46 -11.05 -11.62 13.49
N THR A 47 -11.84 -10.82 12.79
CA THR A 47 -12.78 -11.31 11.77
C THR A 47 -12.12 -11.26 10.40
N ILE A 48 -12.05 -12.40 9.71
CA ILE A 48 -11.56 -12.47 8.32
C ILE A 48 -12.61 -11.86 7.40
N ARG A 49 -12.22 -10.88 6.58
CA ARG A 49 -13.08 -10.17 5.62
C ARG A 49 -12.93 -10.67 4.18
N GLY A 50 -11.82 -11.30 3.88
CA GLY A 50 -11.55 -11.86 2.55
C GLY A 50 -10.10 -12.18 2.33
N PHE A 51 -9.82 -12.72 1.14
CA PHE A 51 -8.47 -13.04 0.68
C PHE A 51 -8.27 -12.55 -0.74
N SER A 52 -7.04 -12.20 -1.06
CA SER A 52 -6.61 -11.95 -2.43
C SER A 52 -5.24 -12.57 -2.70
N MET A 53 -4.93 -12.69 -3.96
CA MET A 53 -3.63 -13.11 -4.46
C MET A 53 -3.16 -12.06 -5.45
N GLU A 54 -1.93 -11.62 -5.31
CA GLU A 54 -1.28 -10.72 -6.25
C GLU A 54 -0.01 -11.35 -6.84
N LYS A 55 0.34 -10.87 -8.03
CA LYS A 55 1.62 -11.18 -8.66
C LYS A 55 2.33 -9.87 -8.97
N GLU A 56 3.46 -9.66 -8.33
CA GLU A 56 4.30 -8.51 -8.54
C GLU A 56 5.75 -8.95 -8.72
N ASN A 57 6.44 -8.42 -9.75
CA ASN A 57 7.84 -8.73 -10.06
C ASN A 57 8.17 -10.23 -10.10
N GLY A 58 7.20 -11.05 -10.57
CA GLY A 58 7.34 -12.51 -10.64
C GLY A 58 7.14 -13.24 -9.30
N GLN A 59 6.90 -12.53 -8.22
CA GLN A 59 6.57 -13.09 -6.91
C GLN A 59 5.05 -13.19 -6.74
N THR A 60 4.59 -14.28 -6.14
CA THR A 60 3.18 -14.45 -5.76
C THR A 60 3.07 -14.19 -4.26
N ARG A 61 2.10 -13.37 -3.88
CA ARG A 61 1.77 -13.07 -2.49
C ARG A 61 0.28 -13.28 -2.24
N TYR A 62 -0.07 -13.53 -1.00
CA TYR A 62 -1.44 -13.73 -0.54
C TYR A 62 -1.75 -12.71 0.53
N GLU A 63 -2.87 -12.05 0.40
CA GLU A 63 -3.35 -11.06 1.36
C GLU A 63 -4.52 -11.62 2.16
N ALA A 64 -4.48 -11.48 3.48
CA ALA A 64 -5.60 -11.72 4.37
C ALA A 64 -6.12 -10.39 4.90
N LYS A 65 -7.37 -10.05 4.52
CA LYS A 65 -8.05 -8.83 5.00
C LYS A 65 -8.78 -9.14 6.30
N LEU A 66 -8.38 -8.47 7.37
CA LEU A 66 -8.88 -8.71 8.72
C LEU A 66 -9.58 -7.47 9.27
N LEU A 67 -10.47 -7.70 10.24
CA LEU A 67 -11.04 -6.66 11.08
C LEU A 67 -10.75 -7.05 12.54
N ALA A 68 -9.94 -6.26 13.23
CA ALA A 68 -9.57 -6.42 14.63
C ALA A 68 -9.88 -5.13 15.40
N ASP A 69 -10.61 -5.24 16.49
CA ASP A 69 -11.01 -4.09 17.34
C ASP A 69 -11.67 -2.93 16.56
N GLY A 70 -12.47 -3.30 15.52
CA GLY A 70 -13.17 -2.34 14.66
C GLY A 70 -12.29 -1.63 13.63
N ARG A 71 -11.02 -2.03 13.48
CA ARG A 71 -10.06 -1.48 12.52
C ARG A 71 -9.60 -2.53 11.52
N THR A 72 -9.31 -2.10 10.31
CA THR A 72 -8.78 -2.98 9.27
C THR A 72 -7.31 -3.31 9.54
N ARG A 73 -6.96 -4.56 9.23
CA ARG A 73 -5.58 -5.04 9.18
C ARG A 73 -5.46 -5.93 7.95
N ASP A 74 -4.58 -5.56 7.05
CA ASP A 74 -4.26 -6.35 5.88
C ASP A 74 -2.87 -6.98 6.06
N VAL A 75 -2.78 -8.29 5.87
CA VAL A 75 -1.55 -9.08 6.10
C VAL A 75 -1.14 -9.73 4.81
N LEU A 76 0.01 -9.34 4.28
CA LEU A 76 0.60 -9.87 3.06
C LEU A 76 1.58 -10.99 3.40
N ILE A 77 1.39 -12.15 2.79
CA ILE A 77 2.09 -13.40 3.10
C ILE A 77 2.67 -13.95 1.80
N ASP A 78 3.93 -14.33 1.81
CA ASP A 78 4.56 -14.98 0.67
C ASP A 78 4.17 -16.46 0.54
N THR A 79 4.62 -17.12 -0.52
CA THR A 79 4.31 -18.54 -0.79
C THR A 79 4.91 -19.51 0.23
N SER A 80 5.93 -19.08 1.01
CA SER A 80 6.52 -19.88 2.09
C SER A 80 5.72 -19.80 3.39
N GLY A 81 4.78 -18.85 3.48
CA GLY A 81 4.01 -18.55 4.67
C GLY A 81 4.66 -17.48 5.56
N GLU A 82 5.70 -16.79 5.10
CA GLU A 82 6.28 -15.66 5.81
C GLU A 82 5.40 -14.40 5.64
N VAL A 83 5.16 -13.68 6.74
CA VAL A 83 4.52 -12.36 6.69
C VAL A 83 5.52 -11.35 6.17
N VAL A 84 5.26 -10.81 4.99
CA VAL A 84 6.15 -9.84 4.34
C VAL A 84 5.75 -8.40 4.62
N GLU A 85 4.44 -8.16 4.82
CA GLU A 85 3.92 -6.83 5.10
C GLU A 85 2.66 -6.90 5.96
N VAL A 86 2.46 -5.90 6.80
CA VAL A 86 1.23 -5.66 7.55
C VAL A 86 0.84 -4.19 7.42
N GLU A 87 -0.35 -3.94 6.92
CA GLU A 87 -1.01 -2.65 6.95
C GLU A 87 -2.02 -2.63 8.10
N GLN A 88 -1.85 -1.71 9.02
CA GLN A 88 -2.75 -1.59 10.17
C GLN A 88 -3.40 -0.22 10.21
N GLU A 89 -4.72 -0.18 10.18
CA GLU A 89 -5.48 1.07 10.34
C GLU A 89 -5.21 1.69 11.72
N ILE A 90 -4.93 2.99 11.71
CA ILE A 90 -4.66 3.80 12.89
C ILE A 90 -5.61 5.00 12.91
N ALA A 91 -6.17 5.31 14.07
CA ALA A 91 -6.95 6.53 14.26
C ALA A 91 -6.04 7.76 14.11
N VAL A 92 -6.50 8.78 13.41
CA VAL A 92 -5.70 9.99 13.12
C VAL A 92 -5.23 10.70 14.39
N ASP A 93 -6.03 10.65 15.44
CA ASP A 93 -5.70 11.22 16.76
C ASP A 93 -4.64 10.41 17.55
N ALA A 94 -4.44 9.14 17.17
CA ALA A 94 -3.41 8.27 17.74
C ALA A 94 -2.07 8.34 17.00
N LEU A 95 -1.98 9.06 15.89
CA LEU A 95 -0.74 9.24 15.14
C LEU A 95 0.28 10.08 15.92
N PRO A 96 1.59 9.77 15.80
CA PRO A 96 2.65 10.68 16.22
C PRO A 96 2.45 12.07 15.57
N ALA A 97 2.72 13.14 16.30
CA ALA A 97 2.50 14.50 15.82
C ALA A 97 3.22 14.78 14.49
N ALA A 98 4.49 14.39 14.38
CA ALA A 98 5.28 14.57 13.14
C ALA A 98 4.68 13.83 11.93
N VAL A 99 4.16 12.61 12.14
CA VAL A 99 3.50 11.82 11.09
C VAL A 99 2.21 12.52 10.62
N ARG A 100 1.38 12.97 11.57
CA ARG A 100 0.14 13.68 11.24
C ARG A 100 0.42 14.98 10.48
N GLU A 101 1.43 15.75 10.90
CA GLU A 101 1.87 16.97 10.22
C GLU A 101 2.39 16.65 8.80
N GLY A 102 3.22 15.62 8.66
CA GLY A 102 3.77 15.20 7.38
C GLY A 102 2.68 14.75 6.39
N LEU A 103 1.76 13.90 6.83
CA LEU A 103 0.61 13.46 6.01
C LEU A 103 -0.29 14.65 5.61
N THR A 104 -0.54 15.58 6.55
CA THR A 104 -1.33 16.78 6.25
C THR A 104 -0.63 17.67 5.22
N ALA A 105 0.67 17.87 5.35
CA ALA A 105 1.45 18.66 4.40
C ALA A 105 1.43 18.02 3.00
N ARG A 106 1.55 16.70 2.90
CA ARG A 106 1.50 15.99 1.61
C ARG A 106 0.09 15.96 1.00
N ALA A 107 -0.95 15.93 1.83
CA ALA A 107 -2.34 16.00 1.36
C ALA A 107 -2.70 17.37 0.77
N GLY A 108 -1.96 18.44 1.12
CA GLY A 108 -2.21 19.79 0.64
C GLY A 108 -3.62 20.28 0.98
N SER A 109 -4.46 20.53 -0.04
CA SER A 109 -5.87 20.91 0.13
C SER A 109 -6.80 19.71 0.30
N GLY A 110 -6.29 18.48 0.18
CA GLY A 110 -7.06 17.25 0.29
C GLY A 110 -7.42 16.94 1.74
N LYS A 111 -8.52 16.19 1.91
CA LYS A 111 -8.95 15.68 3.21
C LYS A 111 -8.35 14.31 3.46
N LEU A 112 -7.67 14.14 4.60
CA LEU A 112 -7.22 12.83 5.06
C LEU A 112 -8.42 11.93 5.36
N GLY A 113 -8.37 10.72 4.83
CA GLY A 113 -9.30 9.62 5.12
C GLY A 113 -8.68 8.58 6.05
N LYS A 114 -8.81 7.30 5.68
CA LYS A 114 -8.18 6.19 6.42
C LYS A 114 -6.67 6.37 6.41
N VAL A 115 -6.05 6.13 7.57
CA VAL A 115 -4.59 6.11 7.73
C VAL A 115 -4.17 4.74 8.19
N GLU A 116 -3.07 4.23 7.64
CA GLU A 116 -2.49 2.94 7.95
C GLU A 116 -1.00 3.08 8.26
N SER A 117 -0.50 2.24 9.15
CA SER A 117 0.94 2.00 9.28
C SER A 117 1.32 0.84 8.39
N ILE A 118 2.45 0.93 7.70
CA ILE A 118 3.02 -0.12 6.87
C ILE A 118 4.25 -0.68 7.58
N THR A 119 4.19 -1.97 7.88
CA THR A 119 5.28 -2.70 8.54
C THR A 119 5.76 -3.80 7.61
N ARG A 120 7.04 -3.81 7.25
CA ARG A 120 7.68 -4.85 6.43
C ARG A 120 8.73 -5.58 7.23
N HIS A 121 8.68 -6.92 7.22
CA HIS A 121 9.61 -7.76 7.98
C HIS A 121 9.79 -7.24 9.43
N ASP A 122 8.67 -7.05 10.13
CA ASP A 122 8.59 -6.54 11.52
C ASP A 122 9.15 -5.12 11.75
N LYS A 123 9.47 -4.39 10.69
CA LYS A 123 9.93 -3.01 10.77
C LYS A 123 8.89 -2.05 10.24
N LEU A 124 8.47 -1.08 11.05
CA LEU A 124 7.65 0.05 10.59
C LEU A 124 8.43 0.87 9.55
N VAL A 125 7.90 0.95 8.34
CA VAL A 125 8.57 1.62 7.21
C VAL A 125 7.86 2.90 6.79
N ALA A 126 6.53 2.96 6.88
CA ALA A 126 5.75 4.12 6.46
C ALA A 126 4.44 4.27 7.20
N TYR A 127 3.84 5.42 7.04
CA TYR A 127 2.42 5.66 7.24
C TYR A 127 1.81 6.16 5.93
N GLU A 128 0.68 5.57 5.57
CA GLU A 128 -0.09 5.93 4.39
C GLU A 128 -1.42 6.55 4.78
N ALA A 129 -1.86 7.55 4.04
CA ALA A 129 -3.19 8.12 4.18
C ALA A 129 -3.90 8.17 2.84
N LYS A 130 -5.15 7.73 2.81
CA LYS A 130 -6.05 8.01 1.70
C LYS A 130 -6.45 9.48 1.74
N VAL A 131 -6.40 10.14 0.59
CA VAL A 131 -6.69 11.57 0.45
C VAL A 131 -7.81 11.77 -0.56
N ILE A 132 -8.72 12.69 -0.26
CA ILE A 132 -9.79 13.09 -1.16
C ILE A 132 -9.61 14.58 -1.47
N THR A 133 -9.35 14.90 -2.73
CA THR A 133 -9.23 16.26 -3.24
C THR A 133 -10.21 16.45 -4.40
N ASP A 134 -11.17 17.33 -4.28
CA ASP A 134 -12.21 17.60 -5.30
C ASP A 134 -12.91 16.32 -5.80
N GLY A 135 -13.20 15.40 -4.88
CA GLY A 135 -13.85 14.11 -5.18
C GLY A 135 -12.92 13.04 -5.77
N LYS A 136 -11.67 13.35 -6.05
CA LYS A 136 -10.66 12.40 -6.51
C LYS A 136 -9.93 11.77 -5.33
N LYS A 137 -9.71 10.46 -5.42
CA LYS A 137 -8.96 9.69 -4.43
C LYS A 137 -7.50 9.60 -4.85
N SER A 138 -6.61 9.78 -3.89
CA SER A 138 -5.17 9.54 -4.00
C SER A 138 -4.66 8.98 -2.68
N GLU A 139 -3.40 8.59 -2.64
CA GLU A 139 -2.71 8.14 -1.44
C GLU A 139 -1.44 8.98 -1.26
N VAL A 140 -1.05 9.18 -0.01
CA VAL A 140 0.20 9.88 0.35
C VAL A 140 0.88 9.10 1.46
N GLN A 141 2.20 9.01 1.39
CA GLN A 141 2.99 8.29 2.38
C GLN A 141 4.03 9.21 3.03
N VAL A 142 4.36 8.92 4.27
CA VAL A 142 5.50 9.52 5.01
C VAL A 142 6.22 8.44 5.80
N GLY A 143 7.49 8.67 6.08
CA GLY A 143 8.27 7.81 6.97
C GLY A 143 7.80 7.85 8.43
N PRO A 144 8.34 6.97 9.29
CA PRO A 144 8.04 6.95 10.72
C PRO A 144 8.36 8.25 11.46
N ASP A 145 9.22 9.07 10.91
CA ASP A 145 9.58 10.40 11.40
C ASP A 145 8.71 11.55 10.81
N GLY A 146 7.71 11.21 10.00
CA GLY A 146 6.82 12.15 9.32
C GLY A 146 7.39 12.83 8.08
N LYS A 147 8.61 12.48 7.66
CA LYS A 147 9.21 13.05 6.45
C LYS A 147 8.77 12.33 5.18
N PRO A 148 8.81 13.02 4.03
CA PRO A 148 8.62 12.36 2.74
C PRO A 148 9.59 11.18 2.57
N LEU A 149 9.11 10.12 1.93
CA LEU A 149 9.95 9.00 1.52
C LEU A 149 10.62 9.31 0.18
N ASP A 150 11.81 8.76 -0.04
CA ASP A 150 12.51 8.88 -1.33
C ASP A 150 11.79 8.09 -2.43
N HIS A 151 11.07 7.02 -2.03
CA HIS A 151 10.17 6.22 -2.87
C HIS A 151 9.01 5.72 -1.99
N GLU A 152 7.86 5.48 -2.59
CA GLU A 152 6.70 4.91 -1.89
C GLU A 152 6.97 3.43 -1.58
N GLU A 153 6.50 3.01 -0.41
CA GLU A 153 6.62 1.63 0.06
C GLU A 153 5.49 0.75 -0.50
#